data_223ef115015538ecd78e6373a280c347
#
_entry.id   223ef115015538ecd78e6373a280c347
#
_cell.length_a   1.000
_cell.length_b   1.000
_cell.length_c   1.000
_cell.angle_alpha   90.00
_cell.angle_beta   90.00
_cell.angle_gamma   90.00
#
_symmetry.space_group_name_H-M   'P 1'
#
loop_
_entity.id
_entity.type
_entity.pdbx_description
1 polymer ?
#
loop_
_entity_poly.entity_id
_entity_poly.type
_entity_poly.pdbx_seq_one_letter_code
_entity_poly.pdbx_strand_id
1 'polypeptide(L)'
;MGQILRKKSGQLPSLVHTHPNETVRDAVEIMHEYGVSQMPVVSAEPPVMAGEVVGSVSERDLLDALFAGTASLADAVSGHMTPPFTLVGSGENLAAARAALQERDAIMVVDDGKPAGVLTRADLLAFIAS
;
A
#
# COMPACT_ATOMS: atom_id res chain seq x y z
N MET A 1 1.65 12.49 11.27
CA MET A 1 1.80 11.35 10.33
C MET A 1 2.71 10.27 10.88
N GLY A 2 3.94 10.61 11.29
CA GLY A 2 4.85 9.60 11.84
C GLY A 2 4.32 8.81 13.03
N GLN A 3 3.48 9.40 13.85
CA GLN A 3 2.88 8.72 15.00
C GLN A 3 1.91 7.62 14.57
N ILE A 4 1.16 7.82 13.50
CA ILE A 4 0.24 6.79 12.98
C ILE A 4 1.03 5.60 12.46
N LEU A 5 2.10 5.86 11.71
CA LEU A 5 2.95 4.80 11.18
C LEU A 5 3.61 3.99 12.30
N ARG A 6 4.08 4.65 13.36
CA ARG A 6 4.69 3.95 14.50
C ARG A 6 3.71 3.02 15.19
N LYS A 7 2.45 3.42 15.34
CA LYS A 7 1.42 2.56 15.91
C LYS A 7 1.09 1.39 14.98
N LYS A 8 1.00 1.67 13.67
CA LYS A 8 0.63 0.68 12.68
C LYS A 8 1.71 -0.38 12.48
N SER A 9 2.98 0.01 12.47
CA SER A 9 4.08 -0.85 12.06
C SER A 9 4.77 -1.58 13.22
N GLY A 10 4.19 -1.61 14.40
CA GLY A 10 4.82 -2.16 15.61
C GLY A 10 5.44 -3.55 15.46
N GLN A 11 4.89 -4.43 14.65
CA GLN A 11 5.39 -5.78 14.40
C GLN A 11 5.47 -6.12 12.92
N LEU A 12 5.31 -5.12 12.03
CA LEU A 12 5.36 -5.32 10.59
C LEU A 12 6.70 -4.87 10.04
N PRO A 13 7.14 -5.41 8.88
CA PRO A 13 8.27 -4.83 8.18
C PRO A 13 7.98 -3.37 7.84
N SER A 14 9.03 -2.57 7.65
CA SER A 14 8.87 -1.14 7.38
C SER A 14 8.04 -0.85 6.14
N LEU A 15 8.02 -1.77 5.17
CA LEU A 15 7.20 -1.64 3.97
C LEU A 15 6.75 -3.03 3.50
N VAL A 16 5.46 -3.31 3.67
CA VAL A 16 4.84 -4.50 3.08
C VAL A 16 4.65 -4.22 1.59
N HIS A 17 5.18 -5.05 0.72
CA HIS A 17 5.22 -4.78 -0.72
C HIS A 17 5.23 -6.07 -1.53
N THR A 18 4.97 -5.92 -2.84
CA THR A 18 5.16 -6.96 -3.85
C THR A 18 5.95 -6.40 -5.01
N HIS A 19 6.32 -7.25 -5.95
CA HIS A 19 7.08 -6.89 -7.15
C HIS A 19 6.26 -7.16 -8.41
N PRO A 20 6.51 -6.44 -9.53
CA PRO A 20 5.71 -6.62 -10.75
C PRO A 20 5.74 -8.04 -11.32
N ASN A 21 6.82 -8.76 -11.12
CA ASN A 21 7.00 -10.12 -11.64
C ASN A 21 6.54 -11.22 -10.68
N GLU A 22 6.08 -10.85 -9.48
CA GLU A 22 5.44 -11.81 -8.59
C GLU A 22 4.04 -12.13 -9.10
N THR A 23 3.46 -13.25 -8.64
CA THR A 23 2.13 -13.65 -9.08
C THR A 23 1.04 -13.02 -8.21
N VAL A 24 -0.18 -13.00 -8.75
CA VAL A 24 -1.35 -12.59 -7.97
C VAL A 24 -1.47 -13.43 -6.70
N ARG A 25 -1.16 -14.73 -6.78
CA ARG A 25 -1.14 -15.62 -5.59
C ARG A 25 -0.18 -15.10 -4.54
N ASP A 26 1.05 -14.74 -4.94
CA ASP A 26 2.06 -14.21 -4.01
C ASP A 26 1.57 -12.94 -3.33
N ALA A 27 0.96 -12.03 -4.10
CA ALA A 27 0.43 -10.79 -3.57
C ALA A 27 -0.69 -11.02 -2.55
N VAL A 28 -1.61 -11.91 -2.85
CA VAL A 28 -2.71 -12.27 -1.95
C VAL A 28 -2.17 -12.87 -0.65
N GLU A 29 -1.19 -13.75 -0.75
CA GLU A 29 -0.56 -14.36 0.43
C GLU A 29 0.14 -13.34 1.32
N ILE A 30 0.86 -12.38 0.71
CA ILE A 30 1.53 -11.32 1.46
C ILE A 30 0.50 -10.46 2.20
N MET A 31 -0.55 -10.03 1.51
CA MET A 31 -1.59 -9.22 2.13
C MET A 31 -2.27 -9.95 3.29
N HIS A 32 -2.52 -11.22 3.12
CA HIS A 32 -3.12 -12.04 4.17
C HIS A 32 -2.19 -12.21 5.38
N GLU A 33 -0.91 -12.52 5.12
CA GLU A 33 0.06 -12.73 6.18
C GLU A 33 0.24 -11.50 7.07
N TYR A 34 0.28 -10.31 6.47
CA TYR A 34 0.51 -9.07 7.21
C TYR A 34 -0.76 -8.31 7.55
N GLY A 35 -1.92 -8.85 7.20
CA GLY A 35 -3.21 -8.23 7.55
C GLY A 35 -3.44 -6.88 6.88
N VAL A 36 -2.92 -6.66 5.69
CA VAL A 36 -3.10 -5.42 4.94
C VAL A 36 -4.01 -5.67 3.76
N SER A 37 -4.80 -4.65 3.38
CA SER A 37 -5.74 -4.73 2.26
C SER A 37 -5.23 -4.03 1.01
N GLN A 38 -4.13 -3.29 1.12
CA GLN A 38 -3.50 -2.59 0.01
C GLN A 38 -2.01 -2.54 0.23
N MET A 39 -1.23 -2.64 -0.84
CA MET A 39 0.22 -2.54 -0.75
C MET A 39 0.83 -2.00 -2.04
N PRO A 40 2.03 -1.41 -1.97
CA PRO A 40 2.72 -0.94 -3.16
C PRO A 40 3.36 -2.08 -3.94
N VAL A 41 3.46 -1.86 -5.25
CA VAL A 41 4.25 -2.69 -6.16
C VAL A 41 5.55 -1.92 -6.43
N VAL A 42 6.68 -2.52 -6.10
CA VAL A 42 7.98 -1.86 -6.21
C VAL A 42 8.88 -2.57 -7.21
N SER A 43 9.68 -1.80 -7.94
CA SER A 43 10.57 -2.33 -8.99
C SER A 43 11.98 -2.66 -8.49
N ALA A 44 12.25 -2.48 -7.20
CA ALA A 44 13.57 -2.72 -6.63
C ALA A 44 13.47 -3.41 -5.27
N GLU A 45 14.57 -3.98 -4.83
CA GLU A 45 14.68 -4.53 -3.48
C GLU A 45 14.91 -3.42 -2.47
N PRO A 46 14.44 -3.56 -1.22
CA PRO A 46 14.71 -2.58 -0.18
C PRO A 46 16.21 -2.35 0.02
N PRO A 47 16.63 -1.12 0.31
CA PRO A 47 15.82 0.07 0.55
C PRO A 47 15.23 0.67 -0.74
N VAL A 48 13.94 0.98 -0.70
CA VAL A 48 13.19 1.45 -1.87
C VAL A 48 13.03 2.97 -1.78
N MET A 49 13.22 3.63 -2.93
CA MET A 49 12.93 5.07 -3.05
C MET A 49 11.53 5.25 -3.61
N ALA A 50 10.93 6.41 -3.36
CA ALA A 50 9.56 6.70 -3.80
C ALA A 50 9.37 6.52 -5.31
N GLY A 51 10.37 6.86 -6.12
CA GLY A 51 10.32 6.69 -7.57
C GLY A 51 10.34 5.25 -8.06
N GLU A 52 10.63 4.31 -7.18
CA GLU A 52 10.66 2.88 -7.51
C GLU A 52 9.32 2.19 -7.22
N VAL A 53 8.33 2.92 -6.71
CA VAL A 53 6.97 2.44 -6.55
C VAL A 53 6.26 2.59 -7.89
N VAL A 54 6.00 1.49 -8.56
CA VAL A 54 5.48 1.47 -9.93
C VAL A 54 3.98 1.27 -10.02
N GLY A 55 3.36 0.88 -8.92
CA GLY A 55 1.92 0.65 -8.89
C GLY A 55 1.45 0.32 -7.48
N SER A 56 0.18 -0.10 -7.40
CA SER A 56 -0.41 -0.57 -6.17
C SER A 56 -1.37 -1.72 -6.46
N VAL A 57 -1.63 -2.55 -5.46
CA VAL A 57 -2.65 -3.59 -5.53
C VAL A 57 -3.54 -3.51 -4.31
N SER A 58 -4.82 -3.84 -4.49
CA SER A 58 -5.75 -3.96 -3.38
C SER A 58 -6.38 -5.35 -3.37
N GLU A 59 -6.66 -5.84 -2.17
CA GLU A 59 -7.34 -7.12 -1.98
C GLU A 59 -8.69 -7.13 -2.71
N ARG A 60 -9.43 -6.04 -2.60
CA ARG A 60 -10.74 -5.90 -3.23
C ARG A 60 -10.67 -6.03 -4.75
N ASP A 61 -9.74 -5.30 -5.40
CA ASP A 61 -9.62 -5.31 -6.85
C ASP A 61 -9.18 -6.69 -7.36
N LEU A 62 -8.23 -7.31 -6.67
CA LEU A 62 -7.78 -8.65 -7.05
C LEU A 62 -8.90 -9.69 -6.88
N LEU A 63 -9.64 -9.61 -5.78
CA LEU A 63 -10.76 -10.52 -5.53
C LEU A 63 -11.83 -10.37 -6.60
N ASP A 64 -12.20 -9.12 -6.93
CA ASP A 64 -13.20 -8.86 -7.97
C ASP A 64 -12.73 -9.40 -9.33
N ALA A 65 -11.47 -9.22 -9.69
CA ALA A 65 -10.92 -9.72 -10.94
C ALA A 65 -10.89 -11.25 -10.99
N LEU A 66 -10.55 -11.90 -9.88
CA LEU A 66 -10.55 -13.36 -9.79
C LEU A 66 -11.96 -13.93 -9.96
N PHE A 67 -12.96 -13.33 -9.30
CA PHE A 67 -14.35 -13.77 -9.44
C PHE A 67 -14.92 -13.49 -10.83
N ALA A 68 -14.52 -12.39 -11.45
CA ALA A 68 -14.96 -12.05 -12.80
C ALA A 68 -14.28 -12.90 -13.88
N GLY A 69 -13.23 -13.63 -13.53
CA GLY A 69 -12.47 -14.43 -14.48
C GLY A 69 -11.50 -13.64 -15.34
N THR A 70 -11.27 -12.35 -14.99
CA THR A 70 -10.32 -11.50 -15.71
C THR A 70 -8.89 -11.60 -15.17
N ALA A 71 -8.72 -12.26 -14.03
CA ALA A 71 -7.42 -12.56 -13.44
C ALA A 71 -7.34 -14.02 -13.04
N SER A 72 -6.13 -14.57 -13.02
CA SER A 72 -5.84 -15.87 -12.44
C SER A 72 -4.72 -15.74 -11.41
N LEU A 73 -4.64 -16.69 -10.50
CA LEU A 73 -3.61 -16.69 -9.45
C LEU A 73 -2.19 -16.80 -10.02
N ALA A 74 -2.04 -17.32 -11.22
CA ALA A 74 -0.74 -17.46 -11.89
C ALA A 74 -0.32 -16.21 -12.67
N ASP A 75 -1.21 -15.23 -12.82
CA ASP A 75 -0.90 -14.00 -13.55
C ASP A 75 0.15 -13.18 -12.80
N ALA A 76 0.97 -12.44 -13.55
CA ALA A 76 1.90 -11.49 -12.96
C ALA A 76 1.15 -10.30 -12.36
N VAL A 77 1.63 -9.80 -11.22
CA VAL A 77 1.08 -8.62 -10.55
C VAL A 77 1.01 -7.42 -11.50
N SER A 78 2.03 -7.26 -12.36
CA SER A 78 2.08 -6.13 -13.31
C SER A 78 0.87 -6.05 -14.23
N GLY A 79 0.20 -7.16 -14.50
CA GLY A 79 -1.00 -7.18 -15.34
C GLY A 79 -2.27 -6.72 -14.63
N HIS A 80 -2.22 -6.57 -13.31
CA HIS A 80 -3.41 -6.27 -12.49
C HIS A 80 -3.19 -5.14 -11.49
N MET A 81 -2.01 -4.50 -11.50
CA MET A 81 -1.74 -3.37 -10.62
C MET A 81 -2.42 -2.10 -11.15
N THR A 82 -2.74 -1.21 -10.22
CA THR A 82 -3.28 0.13 -10.52
C THR A 82 -2.19 1.17 -10.30
N PRO A 83 -2.45 2.47 -10.63
CA PRO A 83 -1.44 3.51 -10.42
C PRO A 83 -0.92 3.57 -8.99
N PRO A 84 0.29 4.08 -8.78
CA PRO A 84 0.86 4.24 -7.44
C PRO A 84 -0.01 5.11 -6.53
N PHE A 85 0.18 4.96 -5.22
CA PHE A 85 -0.51 5.77 -4.23
C PHE A 85 -0.15 7.24 -4.35
N THR A 86 -1.08 8.11 -3.93
CA THR A 86 -0.78 9.52 -3.70
C THR A 86 0.24 9.63 -2.58
N LEU A 87 1.27 10.44 -2.77
CA LEU A 87 2.35 10.61 -1.81
C LEU A 87 2.05 11.76 -0.84
N VAL A 88 2.30 11.54 0.44
CA VAL A 88 2.18 12.55 1.49
C VAL A 88 3.45 12.49 2.33
N GLY A 89 4.10 13.63 2.54
CA GLY A 89 5.32 13.69 3.35
C GLY A 89 5.04 13.43 4.82
N SER A 90 5.96 12.75 5.51
CA SER A 90 5.80 12.41 6.92
C SER A 90 5.73 13.67 7.82
N GLY A 91 6.29 14.78 7.37
CA GLY A 91 6.23 16.06 8.07
C GLY A 91 4.94 16.84 7.86
N GLU A 92 4.05 16.39 6.97
CA GLU A 92 2.77 17.04 6.74
C GLU A 92 1.78 16.69 7.87
N ASN A 93 0.80 17.57 8.06
CA ASN A 93 -0.17 17.39 9.15
C ASN A 93 -1.31 16.44 8.76
N LEU A 94 -2.15 16.12 9.75
CA LEU A 94 -3.29 15.22 9.53
C LEU A 94 -4.31 15.76 8.52
N ALA A 95 -4.39 17.09 8.36
CA ALA A 95 -5.30 17.69 7.39
C ALA A 95 -4.90 17.33 5.96
N ALA A 96 -3.60 17.26 5.67
CA ALA A 96 -3.10 16.83 4.36
C ALA A 96 -3.46 15.38 4.07
N ALA A 97 -3.30 14.51 5.06
CA ALA A 97 -3.67 13.10 4.94
C ALA A 97 -5.17 12.93 4.72
N ARG A 98 -5.98 13.68 5.48
CA ARG A 98 -7.43 13.66 5.34
C ARG A 98 -7.87 14.08 3.96
N ALA A 99 -7.29 15.17 3.44
CA ALA A 99 -7.63 15.68 2.11
C ALA A 99 -7.31 14.64 1.03
N ALA A 100 -6.14 14.01 1.11
CA ALA A 100 -5.75 12.97 0.15
C ALA A 100 -6.67 11.75 0.23
N LEU A 101 -7.06 11.35 1.45
CA LEU A 101 -7.92 10.18 1.67
C LEU A 101 -9.39 10.43 1.33
N GLN A 102 -9.81 11.68 1.08
CA GLN A 102 -11.14 11.95 0.57
C GLN A 102 -11.30 11.49 -0.89
N GLU A 103 -10.23 11.47 -1.65
CA GLU A 103 -10.23 11.10 -3.06
C GLU A 103 -9.66 9.70 -3.31
N ARG A 104 -8.89 9.17 -2.38
CA ARG A 104 -8.21 7.87 -2.52
C ARG A 104 -8.48 7.00 -1.31
N ASP A 105 -8.47 5.69 -1.52
CA ASP A 105 -8.67 4.73 -0.43
C ASP A 105 -7.44 4.60 0.45
N ALA A 106 -6.28 4.91 -0.09
CA ALA A 106 -5.01 4.82 0.62
C ALA A 106 -4.02 5.84 0.09
N ILE A 107 -3.07 6.22 0.94
CA ILE A 107 -1.96 7.10 0.59
C ILE A 107 -0.66 6.45 1.05
N MET A 108 0.45 6.87 0.43
CA MET A 108 1.78 6.46 0.85
C MET A 108 2.47 7.60 1.56
N VAL A 109 2.94 7.35 2.77
CA VAL A 109 3.72 8.32 3.52
C VAL A 109 5.18 8.17 3.12
N VAL A 110 5.82 9.30 2.78
CA VAL A 110 7.21 9.35 2.34
C VAL A 110 8.02 10.11 3.39
N ASP A 111 9.16 9.55 3.76
CA ASP A 111 10.10 10.17 4.69
C ASP A 111 11.47 10.20 4.05
N ASP A 112 12.00 11.40 3.84
CA ASP A 112 13.30 11.60 3.20
C ASP A 112 13.42 10.88 1.86
N GLY A 113 12.38 10.99 1.02
CA GLY A 113 12.33 10.38 -0.31
C GLY A 113 12.08 8.89 -0.32
N LYS A 114 11.87 8.26 0.83
CA LYS A 114 11.66 6.82 0.96
C LYS A 114 10.25 6.51 1.43
N PRO A 115 9.59 5.50 0.84
CA PRO A 115 8.30 5.05 1.34
C PRO A 115 8.42 4.57 2.78
N ALA A 116 7.63 5.15 3.67
CA ALA A 116 7.61 4.79 5.08
C ALA A 116 6.45 3.86 5.43
N GLY A 117 5.37 3.92 4.67
CA GLY A 117 4.21 3.05 4.88
C GLY A 117 2.99 3.53 4.13
N VAL A 118 1.95 2.71 4.14
CA VAL A 118 0.66 3.00 3.50
C VAL A 118 -0.36 3.26 4.61
N LEU A 119 -1.12 4.34 4.47
CA LEU A 119 -2.22 4.67 5.39
C LEU A 119 -3.54 4.62 4.65
N THR A 120 -4.55 4.06 5.30
CA THR A 120 -5.93 4.01 4.82
C THR A 120 -6.81 4.93 5.66
N ARG A 121 -8.07 5.11 5.21
CA ARG A 121 -9.06 5.83 6.02
C ARG A 121 -9.27 5.16 7.38
N ALA A 122 -9.24 3.82 7.42
CA ALA A 122 -9.39 3.08 8.66
C ALA A 122 -8.26 3.36 9.63
N ASP A 123 -7.01 3.48 9.13
CA ASP A 123 -5.86 3.82 9.96
C ASP A 123 -6.01 5.20 10.58
N LEU A 124 -6.46 6.18 9.79
CA LEU A 124 -6.65 7.54 10.26
C LEU A 124 -7.76 7.60 11.30
N LEU A 125 -8.87 6.92 11.04
CA LEU A 125 -9.99 6.86 11.97
C LEU A 125 -9.60 6.21 13.30
N ALA A 126 -8.86 5.12 13.24
CA ALA A 126 -8.38 4.43 14.44
C ALA A 126 -7.47 5.34 15.28
N PHE A 127 -6.61 6.11 14.62
CA PHE A 127 -5.72 7.06 15.31
C PHE A 127 -6.53 8.17 16.02
N ILE A 128 -7.54 8.72 15.34
CA ILE A 128 -8.39 9.79 15.91
C ILE A 128 -9.20 9.25 17.10
N ALA A 129 -9.66 8.02 17.01
CA ALA A 129 -10.49 7.39 18.04
C ALA A 129 -9.71 6.86 19.24
N SER A 130 -8.38 6.77 19.14
CA SER A 130 -7.54 6.24 20.22
C SER A 130 -7.34 7.23 21.41
#